data_37e38edf62436905da7d6032efaca41c
#
_entry.id   37e38edf62436905da7d6032efaca41c
#
_cell.length_a   1.000
_cell.length_b   1.000
_cell.length_c   1.000
_cell.angle_alpha   90.00
_cell.angle_beta   90.00
_cell.angle_gamma   90.00
#
_symmetry.space_group_name_H-M   'P 1'
#
loop_
_entity.id
_entity.type
_entity.pdbx_description
1 polymer ?
#
loop_
_entity_poly.entity_id
_entity_poly.type
_entity_poly.pdbx_seq_one_letter_code
_entity_poly.pdbx_strand_id
1 'polypeptide(L)'
;VHVGDITQTQHDEEWKIADTAFKTIDNHVPYILCSGNHDMGYSLKHRETSHSRTSRFGSYFPPSRFTNNPLYNPHFGKKKSLHFYEKGQIENYYLFLKAGGMKFLILTLEFKPRDQTLAWANKVVAAHPDCRTIVVTHSYLTRKKGQLSGADHYGVKGNSGKSIWEKFVSQHKNIFLILSGHDMENLLTSQGKHGNTVHQVQADYWYWDIPKIKAGSGFLRIMRFHPDKNSIEVQTYSPVLDEFLVRPKSNFSLDYAMSGKGEQPSEASGRGGD
;
A
#
# COMPACT_ATOMS: atom_id res chain seq x y z
N VAL A 1 7.69 -1.91 1.94
CA VAL A 1 6.27 -1.68 2.29
C VAL A 1 5.68 -2.98 2.80
N HIS A 2 5.03 -2.95 3.99
CA HIS A 2 4.24 -4.05 4.54
C HIS A 2 2.76 -3.68 4.47
N VAL A 3 1.95 -4.57 3.92
CA VAL A 3 0.55 -4.29 3.57
C VAL A 3 -0.47 -4.82 4.60
N GLY A 4 -0.08 -4.93 5.86
CA GLY A 4 -0.94 -5.36 6.97
C GLY A 4 -0.83 -6.84 7.29
N ASP A 5 -1.61 -7.27 8.31
CA ASP A 5 -1.54 -8.61 8.91
C ASP A 5 -0.12 -8.95 9.41
N ILE A 6 0.40 -8.04 10.25
CA ILE A 6 1.70 -8.16 10.89
C ILE A 6 1.67 -9.30 11.93
N THR A 7 0.50 -9.51 12.53
CA THR A 7 0.20 -10.57 13.48
C THR A 7 -0.94 -11.43 12.98
N GLN A 8 -1.15 -12.59 13.61
CA GLN A 8 -2.30 -13.46 13.34
C GLN A 8 -3.44 -13.23 14.34
N THR A 9 -3.13 -13.07 15.62
CA THR A 9 -4.11 -13.03 16.71
C THR A 9 -3.87 -11.90 17.71
N GLN A 10 -2.87 -11.03 17.46
CA GLN A 10 -2.41 -9.94 18.32
C GLN A 10 -1.86 -10.40 19.69
N HIS A 11 -1.42 -11.63 19.83
CA HIS A 11 -0.69 -12.05 21.02
C HIS A 11 0.64 -11.31 21.14
N ASP A 12 1.08 -11.06 22.37
CA ASP A 12 2.33 -10.36 22.66
C ASP A 12 3.53 -10.99 21.97
N GLU A 13 3.57 -12.31 21.91
CA GLU A 13 4.64 -13.07 21.27
C GLU A 13 4.74 -12.77 19.78
N GLU A 14 3.59 -12.68 19.07
CA GLU A 14 3.55 -12.35 17.64
C GLU A 14 4.06 -10.94 17.40
N TRP A 15 3.62 -9.98 18.21
CA TRP A 15 4.12 -8.61 18.15
C TRP A 15 5.61 -8.49 18.45
N LYS A 16 6.13 -9.23 19.45
CA LYS A 16 7.56 -9.26 19.78
C LYS A 16 8.39 -9.84 18.64
N ILE A 17 7.90 -10.89 17.97
CA ILE A 17 8.57 -11.47 16.80
C ILE A 17 8.63 -10.45 15.68
N ALA A 18 7.50 -9.79 15.37
CA ALA A 18 7.45 -8.74 14.35
C ALA A 18 8.39 -7.57 14.70
N ASP A 19 8.34 -7.06 15.94
CA ASP A 19 9.22 -6.00 16.42
C ASP A 19 10.70 -6.37 16.28
N THR A 20 11.06 -7.60 16.65
CA THR A 20 12.43 -8.10 16.51
C THR A 20 12.86 -8.16 15.05
N ALA A 21 11.99 -8.65 14.17
CA ALA A 21 12.27 -8.71 12.74
C ALA A 21 12.48 -7.30 12.14
N PHE A 22 11.59 -6.35 12.46
CA PHE A 22 11.74 -4.97 11.96
C PHE A 22 12.93 -4.22 12.56
N LYS A 23 13.36 -4.54 13.78
CA LYS A 23 14.59 -3.99 14.37
C LYS A 23 15.84 -4.29 13.56
N THR A 24 15.88 -5.39 12.82
CA THR A 24 17.01 -5.72 11.96
C THR A 24 17.20 -4.73 10.80
N ILE A 25 16.13 -4.03 10.40
CA ILE A 25 16.16 -3.06 9.31
C ILE A 25 16.02 -1.61 9.79
N ASP A 26 15.78 -1.39 11.10
CA ASP A 26 15.76 -0.05 11.68
C ASP A 26 17.08 0.68 11.39
N ASN A 27 17.00 1.94 10.96
CA ASN A 27 18.15 2.78 10.57
C ASN A 27 18.96 2.29 9.35
N HIS A 28 18.58 1.17 8.73
CA HIS A 28 19.25 0.65 7.53
C HIS A 28 18.40 0.88 6.27
N VAL A 29 17.09 0.63 6.36
CA VAL A 29 16.16 0.77 5.23
C VAL A 29 14.89 1.47 5.70
N PRO A 30 14.40 2.51 5.00
CA PRO A 30 13.10 3.08 5.32
C PRO A 30 12.00 2.08 4.97
N TYR A 31 11.05 1.88 5.87
CA TYR A 31 9.92 0.98 5.67
C TYR A 31 8.60 1.64 6.04
N ILE A 32 7.51 1.12 5.50
CA ILE A 32 6.14 1.59 5.71
C ILE A 32 5.29 0.39 6.08
N LEU A 33 4.43 0.58 7.08
CA LEU A 33 3.53 -0.44 7.61
C LEU A 33 2.09 0.08 7.55
N CYS A 34 1.15 -0.77 7.17
CA CYS A 34 -0.26 -0.53 7.47
C CYS A 34 -0.80 -1.64 8.38
N SER A 35 -1.91 -1.39 9.06
CA SER A 35 -2.60 -2.41 9.84
C SER A 35 -3.51 -3.25 8.94
N GLY A 36 -3.57 -4.56 9.22
CA GLY A 36 -4.52 -5.49 8.63
C GLY A 36 -5.65 -5.85 9.58
N ASN A 37 -6.54 -6.74 9.14
CA ASN A 37 -7.65 -7.21 9.98
C ASN A 37 -7.18 -8.09 11.14
N HIS A 38 -6.07 -8.81 10.98
CA HIS A 38 -5.48 -9.61 12.04
C HIS A 38 -4.72 -8.79 13.09
N ASP A 39 -4.42 -7.53 12.80
CA ASP A 39 -3.71 -6.62 13.71
C ASP A 39 -4.64 -5.88 14.67
N MET A 40 -5.96 -6.15 14.66
CA MET A 40 -6.94 -5.46 15.50
C MET A 40 -8.09 -6.32 15.94
N GLY A 41 -8.63 -6.01 17.13
CA GLY A 41 -9.91 -6.49 17.64
C GLY A 41 -10.11 -8.01 17.63
N TYR A 42 -9.09 -8.81 17.90
CA TYR A 42 -9.25 -10.25 17.98
C TYR A 42 -10.14 -10.65 19.16
N SER A 43 -11.14 -11.48 18.87
CA SER A 43 -12.06 -12.02 19.86
C SER A 43 -11.78 -13.50 20.12
N LEU A 44 -11.26 -13.83 21.30
CA LEU A 44 -11.08 -15.22 21.74
C LEU A 44 -12.41 -16.01 21.73
N LYS A 45 -13.52 -15.34 22.08
CA LYS A 45 -14.86 -15.96 22.13
C LYS A 45 -15.34 -16.42 20.76
N HIS A 46 -15.10 -15.62 19.74
CA HIS A 46 -15.60 -15.87 18.37
C HIS A 46 -14.51 -16.39 17.43
N ARG A 47 -13.22 -16.39 17.88
CA ARG A 47 -12.06 -16.69 17.04
C ARG A 47 -12.02 -15.88 15.74
N GLU A 48 -12.45 -14.64 15.84
CA GLU A 48 -12.56 -13.71 14.71
C GLU A 48 -11.74 -12.45 14.98
N THR A 49 -11.28 -11.83 13.91
CA THR A 49 -10.51 -10.59 13.92
C THR A 49 -11.41 -9.38 13.69
N SER A 50 -10.91 -8.19 13.94
CA SER A 50 -11.57 -6.92 13.59
C SER A 50 -12.98 -6.72 14.18
N HIS A 51 -13.22 -7.22 15.39
CA HIS A 51 -14.43 -6.88 16.16
C HIS A 51 -14.42 -5.42 16.62
N SER A 52 -13.25 -4.87 16.85
CA SER A 52 -13.02 -3.48 17.24
C SER A 52 -11.76 -2.95 16.61
N ARG A 53 -11.53 -1.64 16.72
CA ARG A 53 -10.27 -1.01 16.27
C ARG A 53 -9.17 -1.02 17.33
N THR A 54 -9.36 -1.75 18.41
CA THR A 54 -8.34 -1.90 19.45
C THR A 54 -7.17 -2.70 18.89
N SER A 55 -5.99 -2.12 18.90
CA SER A 55 -4.78 -2.71 18.38
C SER A 55 -3.59 -2.39 19.27
N ARG A 56 -2.61 -3.28 19.29
CA ARG A 56 -1.30 -3.04 19.89
C ARG A 56 -0.28 -2.51 18.90
N PHE A 57 -0.67 -2.27 17.67
CA PHE A 57 0.21 -1.80 16.60
C PHE A 57 1.03 -0.58 17.04
N GLY A 58 0.38 0.48 17.55
CA GLY A 58 1.07 1.67 18.03
C GLY A 58 1.96 1.46 19.26
N SER A 59 1.77 0.38 20.04
CA SER A 59 2.63 0.06 21.17
C SER A 59 3.97 -0.51 20.74
N TYR A 60 3.99 -1.32 19.68
CA TYR A 60 5.21 -1.94 19.15
C TYR A 60 5.86 -1.10 18.05
N PHE A 61 5.07 -0.35 17.30
CA PHE A 61 5.52 0.56 16.24
C PHE A 61 5.05 1.99 16.51
N PRO A 62 5.50 2.62 17.62
CA PRO A 62 5.08 3.99 17.95
C PRO A 62 5.60 4.98 16.91
N PRO A 63 4.92 6.10 16.68
CA PRO A 63 5.40 7.17 15.80
C PRO A 63 6.84 7.62 16.07
N SER A 64 7.30 7.55 17.32
CA SER A 64 8.68 7.89 17.71
C SER A 64 9.73 6.99 17.06
N ARG A 65 9.40 5.73 16.76
CA ARG A 65 10.29 4.81 16.06
C ARG A 65 10.68 5.33 14.67
N PHE A 66 9.74 6.00 14.01
CA PHE A 66 9.92 6.58 12.68
C PHE A 66 10.46 8.00 12.74
N THR A 67 9.92 8.86 13.61
CA THR A 67 10.36 10.26 13.71
C THR A 67 11.77 10.42 14.23
N ASN A 68 12.26 9.48 15.04
CA ASN A 68 13.63 9.46 15.57
C ASN A 68 14.63 8.80 14.60
N ASN A 69 14.15 8.13 13.57
CA ASN A 69 15.00 7.49 12.59
C ASN A 69 15.38 8.48 11.49
N PRO A 70 16.68 8.74 11.25
CA PRO A 70 17.16 9.72 10.28
C PRO A 70 16.72 9.41 8.84
N LEU A 71 16.40 8.18 8.51
CA LEU A 71 15.92 7.79 7.17
C LEU A 71 14.55 8.38 6.82
N TYR A 72 13.76 8.80 7.83
CA TYR A 72 12.46 9.46 7.62
C TYR A 72 12.55 10.99 7.76
N ASN A 73 13.75 11.52 7.97
CA ASN A 73 14.03 12.95 8.12
C ASN A 73 14.71 13.62 6.92
N PRO A 74 14.83 13.04 5.70
CA PRO A 74 15.31 13.83 4.58
C PRO A 74 14.36 15.00 4.38
N HIS A 75 14.90 16.22 4.38
CA HIS A 75 14.10 17.40 4.18
C HIS A 75 13.44 17.41 2.81
N PHE A 76 12.12 17.32 2.77
CA PHE A 76 11.33 17.60 1.57
C PHE A 76 11.10 19.11 1.49
N GLY A 77 12.11 19.83 1.05
CA GLY A 77 12.17 21.28 1.17
C GLY A 77 12.32 21.72 2.64
N LYS A 78 11.45 22.62 3.13
CA LYS A 78 11.43 23.08 4.53
C LYS A 78 10.52 22.22 5.44
N LYS A 79 9.86 21.19 4.91
CA LYS A 79 8.88 20.37 5.65
C LYS A 79 9.50 19.04 6.09
N LYS A 80 9.01 18.49 7.19
CA LYS A 80 9.28 17.12 7.61
C LYS A 80 8.75 16.15 6.53
N SER A 81 9.41 15.02 6.33
CA SER A 81 8.96 14.04 5.35
C SER A 81 7.78 13.20 5.84
N LEU A 82 7.67 12.96 7.14
CA LEU A 82 6.69 12.06 7.74
C LEU A 82 5.62 12.83 8.52
N HIS A 83 4.35 12.51 8.28
CA HIS A 83 3.19 13.16 8.90
C HIS A 83 2.12 12.15 9.29
N PHE A 84 1.64 12.20 10.52
CA PHE A 84 0.57 11.35 11.04
C PHE A 84 -0.77 12.08 10.99
N TYR A 85 -1.86 11.36 10.74
CA TYR A 85 -3.22 11.90 10.76
C TYR A 85 -3.63 12.31 12.18
N GLU A 86 -3.45 11.41 13.13
CA GLU A 86 -3.73 11.66 14.53
C GLU A 86 -2.41 11.65 15.33
N LYS A 87 -2.25 12.61 16.23
CA LYS A 87 -1.03 12.71 17.04
C LYS A 87 -0.85 11.46 17.90
N GLY A 88 0.30 10.84 17.79
CA GLY A 88 0.64 9.65 18.58
C GLY A 88 0.10 8.33 18.03
N GLN A 89 -0.55 8.35 16.87
CA GLN A 89 -1.11 7.16 16.21
C GLN A 89 -0.39 6.86 14.90
N ILE A 90 -0.22 5.59 14.58
CA ILE A 90 0.51 5.08 13.40
C ILE A 90 -0.42 4.54 12.32
N GLU A 91 -1.71 4.42 12.57
CA GLU A 91 -2.66 3.75 11.68
C GLU A 91 -2.82 4.46 10.34
N ASN A 92 -2.70 5.80 10.35
CA ASN A 92 -2.85 6.64 9.15
C ASN A 92 -1.75 7.69 9.10
N TYR A 93 -0.93 7.67 8.07
CA TYR A 93 0.16 8.62 7.90
C TYR A 93 0.59 8.71 6.44
N TYR A 94 1.41 9.70 6.12
CA TYR A 94 2.06 9.79 4.83
C TYR A 94 3.53 10.18 4.95
N LEU A 95 4.29 9.78 3.94
CA LEU A 95 5.72 10.03 3.82
C LEU A 95 6.02 10.63 2.46
N PHE A 96 6.87 11.67 2.43
CA PHE A 96 7.48 12.14 1.21
C PHE A 96 8.79 11.43 0.93
N LEU A 97 8.99 11.02 -0.31
CA LEU A 97 10.21 10.38 -0.78
C LEU A 97 10.65 11.05 -2.09
N LYS A 98 11.98 11.27 -2.25
CA LYS A 98 12.60 11.63 -3.51
C LYS A 98 13.43 10.46 -4.01
N ALA A 99 13.17 10.00 -5.22
CA ALA A 99 13.92 8.94 -5.86
C ALA A 99 13.92 9.14 -7.38
N GLY A 100 15.05 8.91 -8.04
CA GLY A 100 15.19 9.03 -9.49
C GLY A 100 14.73 10.39 -10.05
N GLY A 101 14.98 11.49 -9.33
CA GLY A 101 14.51 12.83 -9.71
C GLY A 101 13.01 13.10 -9.48
N MET A 102 12.24 12.12 -9.10
CA MET A 102 10.80 12.21 -8.86
C MET A 102 10.47 12.46 -7.40
N LYS A 103 9.29 13.10 -7.16
CA LYS A 103 8.71 13.29 -5.84
C LYS A 103 7.57 12.32 -5.65
N PHE A 104 7.63 11.54 -4.59
CA PHE A 104 6.58 10.60 -4.20
C PHE A 104 5.92 11.03 -2.89
N LEU A 105 4.62 10.83 -2.84
CA LEU A 105 3.79 10.84 -1.63
C LEU A 105 3.34 9.39 -1.39
N ILE A 106 3.77 8.78 -0.29
CA ILE A 106 3.33 7.43 0.08
C ILE A 106 2.36 7.59 1.25
N LEU A 107 1.10 7.25 1.02
CA LEU A 107 0.00 7.43 1.96
C LEU A 107 -0.48 6.07 2.47
N THR A 108 -0.46 5.90 3.79
CA THR A 108 -0.88 4.66 4.46
C THR A 108 -2.24 4.87 5.11
N LEU A 109 -3.15 3.94 4.88
CA LEU A 109 -4.51 3.95 5.43
C LEU A 109 -4.76 2.70 6.27
N GLU A 110 -5.45 2.89 7.40
CA GLU A 110 -5.92 1.84 8.29
C GLU A 110 -6.76 0.78 7.54
N PHE A 111 -6.86 -0.43 8.09
CA PHE A 111 -7.82 -1.43 7.60
C PHE A 111 -9.24 -0.87 7.63
N LYS A 112 -9.97 -0.97 6.49
CA LYS A 112 -11.30 -0.38 6.31
C LYS A 112 -11.33 1.08 6.75
N PRO A 113 -10.63 1.98 6.05
CA PRO A 113 -10.51 3.37 6.47
C PRO A 113 -11.89 4.01 6.65
N ARG A 114 -12.03 4.81 7.71
CA ARG A 114 -13.26 5.55 8.04
C ARG A 114 -13.49 6.68 7.03
N ASP A 115 -14.71 7.19 6.92
CA ASP A 115 -15.00 8.33 6.04
C ASP A 115 -14.17 9.56 6.40
N GLN A 116 -13.96 9.83 7.68
CA GLN A 116 -13.07 10.92 8.12
C GLN A 116 -11.61 10.72 7.71
N THR A 117 -11.14 9.47 7.70
CA THR A 117 -9.80 9.11 7.22
C THR A 117 -9.68 9.37 5.71
N LEU A 118 -10.68 8.97 4.92
CA LEU A 118 -10.71 9.27 3.49
C LEU A 118 -10.84 10.77 3.20
N ALA A 119 -11.60 11.52 4.00
CA ALA A 119 -11.70 12.97 3.88
C ALA A 119 -10.35 13.66 4.15
N TRP A 120 -9.59 13.18 5.15
CA TRP A 120 -8.23 13.64 5.39
C TRP A 120 -7.29 13.26 4.22
N ALA A 121 -7.32 12.01 3.75
CA ALA A 121 -6.50 11.53 2.64
C ALA A 121 -6.74 12.36 1.36
N ASN A 122 -7.99 12.69 1.05
CA ASN A 122 -8.35 13.58 -0.05
C ASN A 122 -7.67 14.96 0.08
N LYS A 123 -7.71 15.57 1.28
CA LYS A 123 -7.05 16.87 1.52
C LYS A 123 -5.53 16.77 1.34
N VAL A 124 -4.92 15.70 1.84
CA VAL A 124 -3.46 15.48 1.72
C VAL A 124 -3.06 15.37 0.25
N VAL A 125 -3.71 14.50 -0.52
CA VAL A 125 -3.34 14.28 -1.92
C VAL A 125 -3.60 15.50 -2.79
N ALA A 126 -4.73 16.20 -2.57
CA ALA A 126 -5.06 17.44 -3.28
C ALA A 126 -4.05 18.58 -2.98
N ALA A 127 -3.50 18.63 -1.77
CA ALA A 127 -2.50 19.64 -1.40
C ALA A 127 -1.10 19.39 -2.00
N HIS A 128 -0.86 18.22 -2.62
CA HIS A 128 0.43 17.82 -3.19
C HIS A 128 0.30 17.30 -4.63
N PRO A 129 -0.24 18.12 -5.57
CA PRO A 129 -0.49 17.69 -6.95
C PRO A 129 0.79 17.40 -7.75
N ASP A 130 1.94 17.89 -7.29
CA ASP A 130 3.26 17.69 -7.88
C ASP A 130 3.96 16.40 -7.40
N CYS A 131 3.32 15.66 -6.49
CA CYS A 131 3.82 14.39 -5.99
C CYS A 131 3.11 13.22 -6.67
N ARG A 132 3.87 12.22 -7.07
CA ARG A 132 3.36 10.92 -7.53
C ARG A 132 2.90 10.13 -6.33
N THR A 133 1.61 9.82 -6.23
CA THR A 133 1.04 9.24 -5.02
C THR A 133 0.90 7.73 -5.11
N ILE A 134 1.46 7.04 -4.12
CA ILE A 134 1.27 5.61 -3.85
C ILE A 134 0.40 5.50 -2.59
N VAL A 135 -0.68 4.73 -2.68
CA VAL A 135 -1.55 4.45 -1.53
C VAL A 135 -1.29 3.03 -1.05
N VAL A 136 -1.15 2.87 0.25
CA VAL A 136 -0.96 1.58 0.91
C VAL A 136 -2.14 1.34 1.85
N THR A 137 -2.82 0.22 1.68
CA THR A 137 -3.91 -0.21 2.56
C THR A 137 -3.97 -1.73 2.58
N HIS A 138 -4.69 -2.33 3.52
CA HIS A 138 -4.70 -3.78 3.63
C HIS A 138 -5.68 -4.44 2.66
N SER A 139 -6.99 -4.23 2.82
CA SER A 139 -8.03 -4.87 2.00
C SER A 139 -8.53 -3.92 0.91
N TYR A 140 -8.25 -4.27 -0.36
CA TYR A 140 -8.63 -3.41 -1.49
C TYR A 140 -9.18 -4.18 -2.69
N LEU A 141 -8.48 -5.20 -3.20
CA LEU A 141 -9.01 -6.12 -4.22
C LEU A 141 -9.53 -7.39 -3.55
N THR A 142 -10.27 -8.19 -4.31
CA THR A 142 -10.65 -9.56 -3.94
C THR A 142 -9.73 -10.54 -4.67
N ARG A 143 -9.78 -11.83 -4.32
CA ARG A 143 -9.12 -12.90 -5.09
C ARG A 143 -9.70 -13.09 -6.50
N LYS A 144 -10.90 -12.59 -6.77
CA LYS A 144 -11.49 -12.60 -8.11
C LYS A 144 -10.78 -11.58 -8.99
N LYS A 145 -10.36 -11.99 -10.18
CA LYS A 145 -9.63 -11.15 -11.13
C LYS A 145 -10.36 -9.85 -11.42
N GLY A 146 -9.65 -8.73 -11.29
CA GLY A 146 -10.15 -7.41 -11.67
C GLY A 146 -11.32 -6.90 -10.82
N GLN A 147 -11.46 -7.35 -9.56
CA GLN A 147 -12.59 -6.98 -8.72
C GLN A 147 -12.14 -6.30 -7.43
N LEU A 148 -12.70 -5.11 -7.17
CA LEU A 148 -12.57 -4.40 -5.91
C LEU A 148 -13.35 -5.10 -4.79
N SER A 149 -12.84 -5.06 -3.56
CA SER A 149 -13.54 -5.61 -2.40
C SER A 149 -14.82 -4.82 -2.14
N GLY A 150 -15.89 -5.55 -1.80
CA GLY A 150 -17.21 -5.03 -1.48
C GLY A 150 -17.52 -5.07 0.02
N ALA A 151 -18.78 -5.26 0.35
CA ALA A 151 -19.21 -5.50 1.72
C ALA A 151 -18.63 -6.82 2.25
N ASP A 152 -18.30 -6.83 3.54
CA ASP A 152 -17.72 -7.95 4.25
C ASP A 152 -18.40 -8.14 5.61
N HIS A 153 -18.01 -9.20 6.32
CA HIS A 153 -18.58 -9.60 7.61
C HIS A 153 -17.86 -9.04 8.84
N TYR A 154 -16.80 -8.25 8.66
CA TYR A 154 -16.03 -7.72 9.78
C TYR A 154 -16.84 -6.79 10.68
N GLY A 155 -16.64 -6.90 12.00
CA GLY A 155 -17.32 -6.07 12.99
C GLY A 155 -17.01 -4.58 12.87
N VAL A 156 -15.77 -4.22 12.50
CA VAL A 156 -15.40 -2.83 12.28
C VAL A 156 -16.06 -2.26 11.03
N LYS A 157 -16.63 -1.08 11.16
CA LYS A 157 -17.22 -0.34 10.04
C LYS A 157 -16.17 0.53 9.35
N GLY A 158 -16.28 0.65 8.03
CA GLY A 158 -15.36 1.45 7.22
C GLY A 158 -15.55 1.17 5.73
N ASN A 159 -14.69 1.76 4.92
CA ASN A 159 -14.79 1.72 3.47
C ASN A 159 -14.17 0.44 2.90
N SER A 160 -14.87 -0.20 1.99
CA SER A 160 -14.39 -1.30 1.16
C SER A 160 -13.50 -0.76 0.03
N GLY A 161 -12.81 -1.65 -0.69
CA GLY A 161 -12.02 -1.27 -1.86
C GLY A 161 -12.82 -0.47 -2.90
N LYS A 162 -14.07 -0.88 -3.16
CA LYS A 162 -14.99 -0.13 -4.03
C LYS A 162 -15.25 1.29 -3.51
N SER A 163 -15.55 1.44 -2.23
CA SER A 163 -15.77 2.75 -1.62
C SER A 163 -14.50 3.61 -1.59
N ILE A 164 -13.34 3.01 -1.34
CA ILE A 164 -12.04 3.70 -1.39
C ILE A 164 -11.77 4.21 -2.82
N TRP A 165 -12.03 3.38 -3.84
CA TRP A 165 -11.92 3.78 -5.23
C TRP A 165 -12.83 4.96 -5.55
N GLU A 166 -14.11 4.84 -5.23
CA GLU A 166 -15.13 5.84 -5.58
C GLU A 166 -14.95 7.17 -4.83
N LYS A 167 -14.66 7.11 -3.52
CA LYS A 167 -14.58 8.30 -2.66
C LYS A 167 -13.22 8.97 -2.63
N PHE A 168 -12.16 8.27 -3.06
CA PHE A 168 -10.79 8.77 -2.90
C PHE A 168 -9.93 8.53 -4.15
N VAL A 169 -9.58 7.29 -4.47
CA VAL A 169 -8.52 7.00 -5.44
C VAL A 169 -8.82 7.58 -6.81
N SER A 170 -10.03 7.34 -7.35
CA SER A 170 -10.43 7.82 -8.68
C SER A 170 -10.54 9.35 -8.78
N GLN A 171 -10.55 10.06 -7.65
CA GLN A 171 -10.75 11.51 -7.60
C GLN A 171 -9.44 12.31 -7.84
N HIS A 172 -8.27 11.65 -7.83
CA HIS A 172 -6.98 12.33 -7.86
C HIS A 172 -6.12 11.89 -9.03
N LYS A 173 -5.73 12.85 -9.88
CA LYS A 173 -4.90 12.60 -11.06
C LYS A 173 -3.47 12.14 -10.75
N ASN A 174 -2.98 12.45 -9.56
CA ASN A 174 -1.62 12.14 -9.12
C ASN A 174 -1.50 10.81 -8.34
N ILE A 175 -2.60 10.07 -8.10
CA ILE A 175 -2.55 8.69 -7.63
C ILE A 175 -2.33 7.78 -8.84
N PHE A 176 -1.29 6.94 -8.79
CA PHE A 176 -0.96 6.03 -9.88
C PHE A 176 -0.82 4.58 -9.44
N LEU A 177 -0.63 4.33 -8.14
CA LEU A 177 -0.37 2.99 -7.61
C LEU A 177 -1.07 2.78 -6.27
N ILE A 178 -1.73 1.64 -6.15
CA ILE A 178 -2.28 1.13 -4.88
C ILE A 178 -1.57 -0.19 -4.56
N LEU A 179 -1.10 -0.32 -3.32
CA LEU A 179 -0.52 -1.56 -2.79
C LEU A 179 -1.42 -2.10 -1.69
N SER A 180 -1.77 -3.37 -1.79
CA SER A 180 -2.65 -4.04 -0.81
C SER A 180 -2.26 -5.50 -0.57
N GLY A 181 -2.79 -6.06 0.51
CA GLY A 181 -2.67 -7.46 0.92
C GLY A 181 -4.04 -8.13 1.06
N HIS A 182 -4.24 -8.87 2.16
CA HIS A 182 -5.49 -9.47 2.62
C HIS A 182 -5.98 -10.69 1.83
N ASP A 183 -5.84 -10.68 0.54
CA ASP A 183 -6.27 -11.76 -0.36
C ASP A 183 -5.11 -12.12 -1.28
N MET A 184 -5.25 -13.22 -2.03
CA MET A 184 -4.21 -13.72 -2.94
C MET A 184 -3.72 -12.64 -3.91
N GLU A 185 -2.67 -12.95 -4.69
CA GLU A 185 -2.17 -12.07 -5.74
C GLU A 185 -3.28 -11.63 -6.71
N ASN A 186 -3.39 -10.34 -6.91
CA ASN A 186 -4.28 -9.77 -7.91
C ASN A 186 -3.73 -8.47 -8.51
N LEU A 187 -4.20 -8.14 -9.70
CA LEU A 187 -3.83 -6.94 -10.43
C LEU A 187 -5.07 -6.39 -11.14
N LEU A 188 -5.31 -5.10 -10.98
CA LEU A 188 -6.31 -4.35 -11.70
C LEU A 188 -5.71 -3.02 -12.16
N THR A 189 -5.95 -2.65 -13.41
CA THR A 189 -5.60 -1.32 -13.92
C THR A 189 -6.89 -0.61 -14.31
N SER A 190 -7.10 0.60 -13.80
CA SER A 190 -8.31 1.37 -14.02
C SER A 190 -7.98 2.82 -14.40
N GLN A 191 -8.92 3.48 -15.06
CA GLN A 191 -8.82 4.91 -15.34
C GLN A 191 -9.50 5.71 -14.22
N GLY A 192 -8.78 6.67 -13.63
CA GLY A 192 -9.34 7.66 -12.72
C GLY A 192 -10.23 8.67 -13.45
N LYS A 193 -10.94 9.51 -12.69
CA LYS A 193 -11.84 10.53 -13.26
C LYS A 193 -11.14 11.60 -14.11
N HIS A 194 -9.82 11.72 -13.97
CA HIS A 194 -9.01 12.66 -14.74
C HIS A 194 -8.27 11.98 -15.92
N GLY A 195 -8.66 10.75 -16.28
CA GLY A 195 -8.01 9.99 -17.33
C GLY A 195 -6.66 9.38 -16.97
N ASN A 196 -6.21 9.55 -15.73
CA ASN A 196 -4.97 8.96 -15.25
C ASN A 196 -5.11 7.44 -15.03
N THR A 197 -4.09 6.71 -15.41
CA THR A 197 -3.99 5.27 -15.14
C THR A 197 -3.62 5.02 -13.68
N VAL A 198 -4.37 4.14 -13.02
CA VAL A 198 -4.10 3.70 -11.65
C VAL A 198 -3.90 2.18 -11.65
N HIS A 199 -2.72 1.76 -11.29
CA HIS A 199 -2.39 0.35 -11.08
C HIS A 199 -2.72 -0.05 -9.64
N GLN A 200 -3.43 -1.14 -9.46
CA GLN A 200 -3.89 -1.65 -8.18
C GLN A 200 -3.31 -3.05 -8.02
N VAL A 201 -2.29 -3.16 -7.18
CA VAL A 201 -1.45 -4.36 -7.03
C VAL A 201 -1.65 -4.95 -5.66
N GLN A 202 -2.11 -6.19 -5.62
CA GLN A 202 -2.33 -6.95 -4.39
C GLN A 202 -1.35 -8.10 -4.30
N ALA A 203 -0.79 -8.31 -3.10
CA ALA A 203 0.10 -9.41 -2.81
C ALA A 203 -0.13 -9.93 -1.39
N ASP A 204 -0.51 -11.19 -1.30
CA ASP A 204 -0.57 -11.95 -0.07
C ASP A 204 -0.15 -13.39 -0.36
N TYR A 205 0.82 -13.89 0.39
CA TYR A 205 1.43 -15.20 0.16
C TYR A 205 1.11 -16.19 1.29
N TRP A 206 0.15 -15.88 2.12
CA TRP A 206 -0.31 -16.72 3.22
C TRP A 206 -1.08 -17.95 2.73
N TYR A 207 -1.79 -17.88 1.59
CA TYR A 207 -2.74 -18.89 1.16
C TYR A 207 -2.11 -20.17 0.57
N TRP A 208 -2.68 -21.31 0.97
CA TRP A 208 -2.29 -22.69 0.71
C TRP A 208 -2.41 -23.15 -0.76
N ASP A 209 -3.22 -22.45 -1.56
CA ASP A 209 -3.59 -22.87 -2.91
C ASP A 209 -2.50 -22.60 -3.96
N ILE A 210 -1.38 -22.04 -3.56
CA ILE A 210 -0.26 -21.81 -4.47
C ILE A 210 0.75 -22.94 -4.25
N PRO A 211 0.91 -23.85 -5.22
CA PRO A 211 1.94 -24.89 -5.11
C PRO A 211 3.30 -24.28 -4.76
N LYS A 212 3.98 -24.84 -3.77
CA LYS A 212 5.27 -24.39 -3.21
C LYS A 212 5.21 -23.17 -2.26
N ILE A 213 4.11 -22.44 -2.13
CA ILE A 213 4.00 -21.42 -1.09
C ILE A 213 3.48 -22.10 0.17
N LYS A 214 4.38 -22.37 1.10
CA LYS A 214 4.05 -22.77 2.46
C LYS A 214 4.08 -21.54 3.35
N ALA A 215 3.31 -21.53 4.43
CA ALA A 215 3.49 -20.54 5.49
C ALA A 215 4.98 -20.47 5.86
N GLY A 216 5.55 -19.27 5.90
CA GLY A 216 6.98 -19.08 6.17
C GLY A 216 7.91 -19.12 4.95
N SER A 217 7.41 -19.25 3.74
CA SER A 217 8.24 -19.20 2.52
C SER A 217 8.83 -17.81 2.23
N GLY A 218 8.40 -16.77 2.94
CA GLY A 218 9.01 -15.43 2.92
C GLY A 218 8.93 -14.71 1.58
N PHE A 219 7.95 -15.01 0.72
CA PHE A 219 7.80 -14.32 -0.55
C PHE A 219 7.53 -12.83 -0.36
N LEU A 220 8.19 -12.01 -1.16
CA LEU A 220 8.03 -10.57 -1.22
C LEU A 220 8.01 -10.09 -2.67
N ARG A 221 7.44 -8.90 -2.92
CA ARG A 221 7.49 -8.24 -4.23
C ARG A 221 8.62 -7.25 -4.30
N ILE A 222 9.37 -7.34 -5.39
CA ILE A 222 10.39 -6.38 -5.81
C ILE A 222 9.77 -5.56 -6.94
N MET A 223 9.67 -4.25 -6.75
CA MET A 223 9.19 -3.32 -7.78
C MET A 223 10.33 -2.41 -8.19
N ARG A 224 10.80 -2.56 -9.43
CA ARG A 224 11.86 -1.73 -10.00
C ARG A 224 11.27 -0.68 -10.92
N PHE A 225 11.51 0.56 -10.60
CA PHE A 225 11.09 1.70 -11.41
C PHE A 225 12.18 2.01 -12.43
N HIS A 226 11.83 1.99 -13.72
CA HIS A 226 12.70 2.25 -14.86
C HIS A 226 12.27 3.55 -15.55
N PRO A 227 12.78 4.74 -15.12
CA PRO A 227 12.38 6.02 -15.69
C PRO A 227 12.71 6.16 -17.18
N ASP A 228 13.79 5.53 -17.63
CA ASP A 228 14.22 5.49 -19.04
C ASP A 228 13.28 4.70 -19.94
N LYS A 229 12.55 3.71 -19.36
CA LYS A 229 11.60 2.85 -20.08
C LYS A 229 10.15 3.19 -19.80
N ASN A 230 9.88 4.16 -18.91
CA ASN A 230 8.53 4.47 -18.43
C ASN A 230 7.77 3.23 -17.94
N SER A 231 8.45 2.33 -17.23
CA SER A 231 7.87 1.07 -16.76
C SER A 231 8.26 0.73 -15.32
N ILE A 232 7.39 -0.03 -14.66
CA ILE A 232 7.65 -0.60 -13.34
C ILE A 232 7.67 -2.12 -13.52
N GLU A 233 8.84 -2.72 -13.36
CA GLU A 233 8.99 -4.18 -13.34
C GLU A 233 8.61 -4.71 -11.96
N VAL A 234 7.77 -5.75 -11.93
CA VAL A 234 7.31 -6.41 -10.71
C VAL A 234 7.71 -7.87 -10.73
N GLN A 235 8.46 -8.28 -9.73
CA GLN A 235 8.88 -9.67 -9.53
C GLN A 235 8.53 -10.13 -8.12
N THR A 236 8.25 -11.40 -7.95
CA THR A 236 8.04 -12.03 -6.64
C THR A 236 9.17 -12.98 -6.33
N TYR A 237 9.84 -12.79 -5.20
CA TYR A 237 11.02 -13.52 -4.80
C TYR A 237 10.91 -13.98 -3.35
N SER A 238 11.41 -15.17 -3.06
CA SER A 238 11.57 -15.70 -1.71
C SER A 238 13.05 -15.78 -1.34
N PRO A 239 13.52 -14.97 -0.38
CA PRO A 239 14.88 -15.10 0.14
C PRO A 239 15.10 -16.39 0.97
N VAL A 240 14.03 -17.02 1.42
CA VAL A 240 14.09 -18.29 2.16
C VAL A 240 14.34 -19.47 1.24
N LEU A 241 13.72 -19.46 0.07
CA LEU A 241 13.81 -20.53 -0.93
C LEU A 241 14.86 -20.22 -2.01
N ASP A 242 15.35 -18.98 -2.07
CA ASP A 242 16.18 -18.43 -3.16
C ASP A 242 15.55 -18.65 -4.55
N GLU A 243 14.23 -18.42 -4.63
CA GLU A 243 13.45 -18.67 -5.85
C GLU A 243 12.60 -17.46 -6.26
N PHE A 244 12.50 -17.22 -7.56
CA PHE A 244 11.50 -16.33 -8.13
C PHE A 244 10.22 -17.09 -8.46
N LEU A 245 9.07 -16.50 -8.13
CA LEU A 245 7.78 -17.04 -8.48
C LEU A 245 7.39 -16.58 -9.90
N VAL A 246 7.46 -17.49 -10.86
CA VAL A 246 7.20 -17.17 -12.28
C VAL A 246 5.74 -17.49 -12.62
N ARG A 247 4.88 -16.47 -12.53
CA ARG A 247 3.45 -16.52 -12.86
C ARG A 247 2.99 -15.16 -13.40
N PRO A 248 1.89 -15.10 -14.18
CA PRO A 248 1.40 -13.83 -14.73
C PRO A 248 1.07 -12.74 -13.71
N LYS A 249 0.68 -13.12 -12.48
CA LYS A 249 0.40 -12.16 -11.39
C LYS A 249 1.59 -11.92 -10.47
N SER A 250 2.66 -12.68 -10.62
CA SER A 250 3.86 -12.62 -9.77
C SER A 250 5.04 -11.98 -10.48
N ASN A 251 5.01 -11.97 -11.83
CA ASN A 251 6.07 -11.40 -12.67
C ASN A 251 5.41 -10.69 -13.86
N PHE A 252 5.46 -9.36 -13.87
CA PHE A 252 4.81 -8.52 -14.87
C PHE A 252 5.44 -7.11 -14.91
N SER A 253 5.06 -6.33 -15.93
CA SER A 253 5.42 -4.91 -16.01
C SER A 253 4.17 -4.04 -16.04
N LEU A 254 4.31 -2.81 -15.51
CA LEU A 254 3.30 -1.78 -15.53
C LEU A 254 3.83 -0.58 -16.31
N ASP A 255 3.05 -0.07 -17.24
CA ASP A 255 3.40 1.15 -17.97
C ASP A 255 3.11 2.37 -17.08
N TYR A 256 4.13 3.19 -16.85
CA TYR A 256 3.98 4.40 -16.05
C TYR A 256 4.96 5.48 -16.51
N ALA A 257 4.44 6.62 -16.98
CA ALA A 257 5.25 7.73 -17.47
C ALA A 257 6.06 8.36 -16.32
N MET A 258 7.37 8.25 -16.41
CA MET A 258 8.33 8.76 -15.42
C MET A 258 9.29 9.80 -15.97
N SER A 259 9.61 9.74 -17.26
CA SER A 259 10.46 10.69 -17.96
C SER A 259 9.61 11.85 -18.53
N GLY A 260 9.98 13.07 -18.23
CA GLY A 260 9.37 14.27 -18.80
C GLY A 260 8.57 15.14 -17.82
N LYS A 261 8.61 16.44 -18.02
CA LYS A 261 7.61 17.39 -17.55
C LYS A 261 6.31 17.01 -18.25
N GLY A 262 5.26 16.65 -17.48
CA GLY A 262 3.94 16.22 -17.92
C GLY A 262 3.51 16.66 -19.32
N GLU A 263 3.85 15.89 -20.34
CA GLU A 263 3.15 15.96 -21.62
C GLU A 263 1.99 14.98 -21.55
N GLN A 264 0.80 15.55 -21.63
CA GLN A 264 -0.45 14.83 -21.89
C GLN A 264 -0.30 14.09 -23.24
N PRO A 265 -0.90 12.91 -23.42
CA PRO A 265 -1.01 12.33 -24.75
C PRO A 265 -1.71 13.35 -25.64
N SER A 266 -1.05 13.76 -26.72
CA SER A 266 -1.66 14.59 -27.75
C SER A 266 -2.93 13.93 -28.25
N GLU A 267 -4.01 14.68 -28.28
CA GLU A 267 -5.24 14.32 -29.00
C GLU A 267 -4.87 13.79 -30.39
N ALA A 268 -5.32 12.57 -30.67
CA ALA A 268 -5.21 12.02 -32.01
C ALA A 268 -5.87 12.99 -32.98
N SER A 269 -5.09 13.68 -33.77
CA SER A 269 -5.57 14.53 -34.87
C SER A 269 -6.35 13.64 -35.84
N GLY A 270 -7.66 13.72 -35.77
CA GLY A 270 -8.53 13.23 -36.83
C GLY A 270 -8.15 13.91 -38.15
N ARG A 271 -7.47 13.18 -39.00
CA ARG A 271 -7.40 13.53 -40.42
C ARG A 271 -8.73 13.11 -41.05
N GLY A 272 -9.59 14.09 -41.26
CA GLY A 272 -10.59 13.99 -42.30
C GLY A 272 -9.83 13.89 -43.62
N GLY A 273 -10.15 12.87 -44.37
CA GLY A 273 -9.76 12.74 -45.75
C GLY A 273 -11.00 12.95 -46.62
N ASP A 274 -10.88 13.81 -47.57
CA ASP A 274 -11.81 14.01 -48.70
C ASP A 274 -12.00 12.72 -49.49
#